data_d9800d8c99ca0591ac9e0dd39c16aefd
#
_entry.id   d9800d8c99ca0591ac9e0dd39c16aefd
#
_cell.length_a   1.000
_cell.length_b   1.000
_cell.length_c   1.000
_cell.angle_alpha   90.00
_cell.angle_beta   90.00
_cell.angle_gamma   90.00
#
_symmetry.space_group_name_H-M   'P 1'
#
loop_
_entity.id
_entity.type
_entity.pdbx_description
1 polymer ?
#
loop_
_entity_poly.entity_id
_entity_poly.type
_entity_poly.pdbx_seq_one_letter_code
_entity_poly.pdbx_strand_id
1 'polypeptide(L)'
;MSFVFASPEVLGTAAAQAAVIGSXVQTAGAWAAGPTTALAGALGADEVSVAVARLFDGHGQAYQTISAQAAVFHGRFVAALDAAADSYAGAEAAGVSVLQSAGADVMGALNAPTMAWLGRPLIGDGANGVDGTGGNGGAGGLLWGNGGXGGSGAAGQAGGRGGSAGLIGTXGVGGAGGASASGAGGVGGGGGAGGWLFGAGGQGGTGGNGXTXAGVGGHGGGTGLFGADGAGGAGGISGTGGGGGGGHGGNGGWVDGDGGAGGAGGT
;
A
#
# COMPACT_ATOMS: atom_id res chain seq x y z
N MET A 1 17.99 -32.16 2.02
CA MET A 1 17.07 -31.70 0.96
C MET A 1 17.61 -30.40 0.38
N SER A 2 17.70 -30.32 -0.94
CA SER A 2 18.11 -29.07 -1.60
C SER A 2 16.86 -28.25 -1.94
N PHE A 3 16.93 -26.96 -1.66
CA PHE A 3 15.85 -26.03 -1.99
C PHE A 3 16.18 -25.34 -3.31
N VAL A 4 15.17 -25.20 -4.16
CA VAL A 4 15.29 -24.45 -5.40
C VAL A 4 14.48 -23.17 -5.24
N PHE A 5 15.13 -22.05 -5.49
CA PHE A 5 14.46 -20.75 -5.53
C PHE A 5 14.10 -20.43 -6.98
N ALA A 6 12.81 -20.27 -7.25
CA ALA A 6 12.32 -19.86 -8.56
C ALA A 6 11.57 -18.55 -8.40
N SER A 7 12.10 -17.48 -9.01
CA SER A 7 11.43 -16.18 -8.99
C SER A 7 10.48 -16.09 -10.20
N PRO A 8 9.19 -15.88 -9.99
CA PRO A 8 8.22 -15.73 -11.11
C PRO A 8 8.63 -14.65 -12.10
N GLU A 9 9.17 -13.53 -11.62
CA GLU A 9 9.60 -12.41 -12.48
C GLU A 9 10.76 -12.82 -13.38
N VAL A 10 11.72 -13.60 -12.85
CA VAL A 10 12.86 -14.08 -13.64
C VAL A 10 12.38 -15.08 -14.70
N LEU A 11 11.46 -15.97 -14.34
CA LEU A 11 10.88 -16.93 -15.29
C LEU A 11 10.12 -16.22 -16.41
N GLY A 12 9.28 -15.24 -16.09
CA GLY A 12 8.55 -14.45 -17.07
C GLY A 12 9.49 -13.67 -18.00
N THR A 13 10.56 -13.08 -17.44
CA THR A 13 11.58 -12.39 -18.24
C THR A 13 12.28 -13.36 -19.18
N ALA A 14 12.62 -14.56 -18.72
CA ALA A 14 13.26 -15.59 -19.56
C ALA A 14 12.33 -16.04 -20.68
N ALA A 15 11.04 -16.19 -20.42
CA ALA A 15 10.04 -16.53 -21.44
C ALA A 15 9.97 -15.44 -22.51
N ALA A 16 9.92 -14.17 -22.12
CA ALA A 16 9.89 -13.03 -23.05
C ALA A 16 11.16 -12.99 -23.92
N GLN A 17 12.33 -13.21 -23.30
CA GLN A 17 13.61 -13.24 -24.06
C GLN A 17 13.63 -14.40 -25.04
N ALA A 18 13.15 -15.59 -24.63
CA ALA A 18 13.07 -16.73 -25.53
C ALA A 18 12.12 -16.45 -26.69
N ALA A 19 10.99 -15.81 -26.45
CA ALA A 19 10.04 -15.42 -27.51
C ALA A 19 10.70 -14.50 -28.55
N VAL A 20 11.50 -13.54 -28.10
CA VAL A 20 12.23 -12.62 -28.99
C VAL A 20 13.24 -13.40 -29.86
N ILE A 21 13.96 -14.37 -29.27
CA ILE A 21 14.89 -15.23 -30.01
C ILE A 21 14.12 -16.00 -31.10
N GLY A 22 12.99 -16.58 -30.75
CA GLY A 22 12.14 -17.30 -31.71
C GLY A 22 11.68 -16.42 -32.87
N SER A 23 11.28 -15.25 -32.59
CA SER A 23 10.91 -14.26 -33.63
C SER A 23 12.04 -13.92 -34.58
N UNK A 24 13.04 -13.89 -34.08
CA UNK A 24 14.14 -13.57 -34.80
C UNK A 24 14.52 -14.62 -35.75
N VAL A 25 14.55 -15.77 -35.26
CA VAL A 25 14.87 -16.97 -36.05
C VAL A 25 13.84 -17.16 -37.17
N GLN A 26 12.56 -17.04 -36.85
CA GLN A 26 11.48 -17.16 -37.83
C GLN A 26 11.60 -16.11 -38.94
N THR A 27 11.92 -14.89 -38.59
CA THR A 27 12.10 -13.81 -39.55
C THR A 27 13.26 -14.13 -40.51
N ALA A 28 14.41 -14.55 -39.96
CA ALA A 28 15.57 -14.92 -40.77
C ALA A 28 15.25 -16.10 -41.69
N GLY A 29 14.53 -17.11 -41.17
CA GLY A 29 14.10 -18.25 -41.96
C GLY A 29 13.17 -17.87 -43.11
N ALA A 30 12.23 -16.96 -42.86
CA ALA A 30 11.32 -16.45 -43.89
C ALA A 30 12.08 -15.70 -45.00
N TRP A 31 13.08 -14.87 -44.64
CA TRP A 31 13.92 -14.18 -45.62
C TRP A 31 14.73 -15.14 -46.48
N ALA A 32 15.23 -16.22 -45.90
CA ALA A 32 16.04 -17.23 -46.59
C ALA A 32 15.22 -18.17 -47.46
N ALA A 33 13.92 -18.32 -47.21
CA ALA A 33 13.07 -19.34 -47.87
C ALA A 33 13.06 -19.17 -49.37
N GLY A 34 12.78 -17.97 -49.88
CA GLY A 34 12.69 -17.71 -51.33
C GLY A 34 13.99 -18.08 -52.07
N PRO A 35 15.11 -17.45 -51.73
CA PRO A 35 16.38 -17.72 -52.42
C PRO A 35 16.88 -19.16 -52.33
N THR A 36 16.53 -19.90 -51.27
CA THR A 36 17.09 -21.24 -51.05
C THR A 36 16.18 -22.37 -51.56
N THR A 37 14.91 -22.09 -51.89
CA THR A 37 13.99 -23.12 -52.39
C THR A 37 13.58 -22.97 -53.84
N ALA A 38 14.21 -22.05 -54.60
CA ALA A 38 13.88 -21.76 -55.99
C ALA A 38 15.11 -21.62 -56.86
N LEU A 39 16.13 -22.46 -56.65
CA LEU A 39 17.39 -22.40 -57.40
C LEU A 39 17.28 -22.97 -58.78
N ALA A 40 16.36 -23.87 -59.05
CA ALA A 40 16.26 -24.59 -60.30
C ALA A 40 16.05 -23.64 -61.51
N GLY A 41 15.37 -22.53 -61.34
CA GLY A 41 15.14 -21.55 -62.38
C GLY A 41 16.31 -20.59 -62.63
N ALA A 42 17.31 -20.55 -61.74
CA ALA A 42 18.42 -19.59 -61.82
C ALA A 42 19.71 -20.22 -62.38
N LEU A 43 19.86 -21.52 -62.35
CA LEU A 43 21.06 -22.21 -62.85
C LEU A 43 20.84 -22.71 -64.29
N GLY A 44 21.90 -22.83 -65.01
CA GLY A 44 21.89 -23.14 -66.47
C GLY A 44 21.04 -24.34 -66.86
N ALA A 45 20.87 -24.52 -68.18
CA ALA A 45 19.93 -25.50 -68.73
C ALA A 45 20.57 -26.86 -68.96
N ASP A 46 21.86 -27.07 -68.65
CA ASP A 46 22.50 -28.37 -68.79
C ASP A 46 22.04 -29.36 -67.70
N GLU A 47 22.13 -30.63 -67.98
CA GLU A 47 21.61 -31.70 -67.11
C GLU A 47 22.26 -31.71 -65.73
N VAL A 48 23.54 -31.41 -65.64
CA VAL A 48 24.28 -31.43 -64.37
C VAL A 48 23.84 -30.25 -63.50
N SER A 49 23.77 -29.05 -64.09
CA SER A 49 23.34 -27.83 -63.35
C SER A 49 21.93 -27.98 -62.83
N VAL A 50 21.03 -28.57 -63.62
CA VAL A 50 19.65 -28.82 -63.20
C VAL A 50 19.61 -29.86 -62.06
N ALA A 51 20.41 -30.90 -62.09
CA ALA A 51 20.46 -31.91 -61.05
C ALA A 51 21.00 -31.31 -59.73
N VAL A 52 22.02 -30.47 -59.80
CA VAL A 52 22.57 -29.77 -58.63
C VAL A 52 21.55 -28.79 -58.03
N ALA A 53 20.85 -28.05 -58.91
CA ALA A 53 19.80 -27.12 -58.44
C ALA A 53 18.68 -27.86 -57.68
N ARG A 54 18.23 -29.00 -58.22
CA ARG A 54 17.18 -29.81 -57.55
C ARG A 54 17.64 -30.33 -56.19
N LEU A 55 18.93 -30.71 -56.07
CA LEU A 55 19.48 -31.14 -54.77
C LEU A 55 19.39 -30.03 -53.74
N PHE A 56 19.80 -28.81 -54.10
CA PHE A 56 19.76 -27.66 -53.20
C PHE A 56 18.33 -27.22 -52.89
N ASP A 57 17.42 -27.23 -53.87
CA ASP A 57 16.00 -26.94 -53.66
C ASP A 57 15.39 -27.94 -52.65
N GLY A 58 15.68 -29.25 -52.83
CA GLY A 58 15.21 -30.28 -51.92
C GLY A 58 15.73 -30.11 -50.52
N HIS A 59 17.01 -29.74 -50.39
CA HIS A 59 17.62 -29.45 -49.07
C HIS A 59 16.97 -28.21 -48.43
N GLY A 60 16.74 -27.15 -49.22
CA GLY A 60 16.07 -25.94 -48.74
C GLY A 60 14.65 -26.22 -48.25
N GLN A 61 13.87 -27.03 -48.98
CA GLN A 61 12.52 -27.43 -48.57
C GLN A 61 12.54 -28.27 -47.29
N ALA A 62 13.47 -29.20 -47.16
CA ALA A 62 13.64 -30.01 -45.97
C ALA A 62 13.96 -29.13 -44.76
N TYR A 63 14.85 -28.17 -44.93
CA TYR A 63 15.19 -27.20 -43.88
C TYR A 63 13.96 -26.40 -43.45
N GLN A 64 13.15 -25.92 -44.37
CA GLN A 64 11.94 -25.14 -44.03
C GLN A 64 10.95 -25.99 -43.19
N THR A 65 10.83 -27.30 -43.55
CA THR A 65 9.97 -28.21 -42.79
C THR A 65 10.46 -28.38 -41.34
N ILE A 66 11.77 -28.60 -41.18
CA ILE A 66 12.35 -28.73 -39.83
C ILE A 66 12.24 -27.40 -39.06
N SER A 67 12.47 -26.27 -39.74
CA SER A 67 12.35 -24.95 -39.14
C SER A 67 10.94 -24.67 -38.61
N ALA A 68 9.91 -25.08 -39.37
CA ALA A 68 8.51 -24.97 -38.94
C ALA A 68 8.23 -25.84 -37.69
N GLN A 69 8.77 -27.05 -37.65
CA GLN A 69 8.62 -27.90 -36.46
C GLN A 69 9.32 -27.34 -35.25
N ALA A 70 10.53 -26.77 -35.45
CA ALA A 70 11.30 -26.11 -34.38
C ALA A 70 10.55 -24.89 -33.84
N ALA A 71 9.90 -24.11 -34.71
CA ALA A 71 9.11 -22.96 -34.29
C ALA A 71 7.92 -23.36 -33.40
N VAL A 72 7.23 -24.46 -33.76
CA VAL A 72 6.14 -24.99 -32.92
C VAL A 72 6.66 -25.44 -31.55
N PHE A 73 7.75 -26.19 -31.54
CA PHE A 73 8.39 -26.63 -30.29
C PHE A 73 8.79 -25.43 -29.42
N HIS A 74 9.42 -24.43 -30.03
CA HIS A 74 9.87 -23.22 -29.34
C HIS A 74 8.68 -22.47 -28.73
N GLY A 75 7.58 -22.33 -29.47
CA GLY A 75 6.35 -21.69 -28.98
C GLY A 75 5.79 -22.41 -27.76
N ARG A 76 5.78 -23.74 -27.80
CA ARG A 76 5.34 -24.56 -26.65
C ARG A 76 6.25 -24.39 -25.45
N PHE A 77 7.56 -24.30 -25.68
CA PHE A 77 8.54 -24.09 -24.61
C PHE A 77 8.33 -22.74 -23.92
N VAL A 78 8.13 -21.67 -24.71
CA VAL A 78 7.85 -20.32 -24.17
C VAL A 78 6.57 -20.34 -23.34
N ALA A 79 5.50 -20.94 -23.86
CA ALA A 79 4.23 -21.02 -23.15
C ALA A 79 4.36 -21.82 -21.84
N ALA A 80 5.18 -22.87 -21.83
CA ALA A 80 5.42 -23.64 -20.59
C ALA A 80 6.18 -22.83 -19.54
N LEU A 81 7.13 -21.98 -19.98
CA LEU A 81 7.84 -21.07 -19.07
C LEU A 81 6.90 -20.04 -18.45
N ASP A 82 6.02 -19.44 -19.26
CA ASP A 82 5.02 -18.49 -18.75
C ASP A 82 4.07 -19.15 -17.75
N ALA A 83 3.56 -20.33 -18.09
CA ALA A 83 2.67 -21.06 -17.19
C ALA A 83 3.36 -21.42 -15.87
N ALA A 84 4.66 -21.72 -15.91
CA ALA A 84 5.43 -21.98 -14.69
C ALA A 84 5.54 -20.71 -13.84
N ALA A 85 5.81 -19.56 -14.48
CA ALA A 85 5.89 -18.27 -13.77
C ALA A 85 4.56 -17.97 -13.06
N ASP A 86 3.45 -18.13 -13.75
CA ASP A 86 2.09 -17.92 -13.21
C ASP A 86 1.80 -18.85 -12.04
N SER A 87 2.21 -20.12 -12.17
CA SER A 87 1.99 -21.12 -11.13
C SER A 87 2.76 -20.78 -9.85
N TYR A 88 4.02 -20.35 -9.97
CA TYR A 88 4.81 -19.92 -8.81
C TYR A 88 4.22 -18.66 -8.19
N ALA A 89 3.83 -17.67 -9.01
CA ALA A 89 3.20 -16.45 -8.49
C ALA A 89 1.90 -16.75 -7.73
N GLY A 90 1.09 -17.65 -8.26
CA GLY A 90 -0.14 -18.09 -7.61
C GLY A 90 0.12 -18.79 -6.28
N ALA A 91 1.13 -19.66 -6.23
CA ALA A 91 1.49 -20.36 -5.00
C ALA A 91 2.00 -19.38 -3.92
N GLU A 92 2.79 -18.39 -4.31
CA GLU A 92 3.26 -17.35 -3.38
C GLU A 92 2.10 -16.54 -2.82
N ALA A 93 1.18 -16.10 -3.68
CA ALA A 93 0.01 -15.33 -3.25
C ALA A 93 -0.88 -16.14 -2.29
N ALA A 94 -1.10 -17.42 -2.58
CA ALA A 94 -1.88 -18.31 -1.72
C ALA A 94 -1.21 -18.48 -0.35
N GLY A 95 0.12 -18.63 -0.32
CA GLY A 95 0.88 -18.75 0.91
C GLY A 95 0.74 -17.51 1.81
N VAL A 96 0.82 -16.33 1.22
CA VAL A 96 0.66 -15.06 1.96
C VAL A 96 -0.76 -14.96 2.55
N SER A 97 -1.78 -15.30 1.78
CA SER A 97 -3.17 -15.19 2.26
C SER A 97 -3.47 -16.14 3.42
N VAL A 98 -2.92 -17.37 3.39
CA VAL A 98 -3.07 -18.34 4.48
C VAL A 98 -2.39 -17.82 5.75
N LEU A 99 -1.19 -17.27 5.64
CA LEU A 99 -0.49 -16.72 6.81
C LEU A 99 -1.24 -15.52 7.41
N GLN A 100 -1.79 -14.65 6.56
CA GLN A 100 -2.57 -13.49 7.01
C GLN A 100 -3.84 -13.92 7.75
N SER A 101 -4.58 -14.90 7.21
CA SER A 101 -5.80 -15.37 7.87
C SER A 101 -5.49 -16.08 9.20
N ALA A 102 -4.44 -16.88 9.24
CA ALA A 102 -4.02 -17.54 10.49
C ALA A 102 -3.64 -16.49 11.55
N GLY A 103 -2.94 -15.44 11.17
CA GLY A 103 -2.61 -14.34 12.07
C GLY A 103 -3.84 -13.63 12.60
N ALA A 104 -4.81 -13.36 11.73
CA ALA A 104 -6.08 -12.72 12.13
C ALA A 104 -6.89 -13.61 13.08
N ASP A 105 -6.90 -14.92 12.83
CA ASP A 105 -7.62 -15.88 13.70
C ASP A 105 -7.00 -15.92 15.09
N VAL A 106 -5.68 -15.94 15.20
CA VAL A 106 -4.97 -15.92 16.49
C VAL A 106 -5.27 -14.59 17.23
N MET A 107 -5.19 -13.45 16.54
CA MET A 107 -5.50 -12.16 17.16
C MET A 107 -6.97 -12.10 17.60
N GLY A 108 -7.87 -12.63 16.80
CA GLY A 108 -9.30 -12.73 17.16
C GLY A 108 -9.50 -13.52 18.43
N ALA A 109 -8.86 -14.69 18.54
CA ALA A 109 -8.97 -15.55 19.73
C ALA A 109 -8.39 -14.88 20.97
N LEU A 110 -7.25 -14.17 20.84
CA LEU A 110 -6.63 -13.45 21.95
C LEU A 110 -7.50 -12.29 22.44
N ASN A 111 -8.18 -11.60 21.51
CA ASN A 111 -8.97 -10.42 21.82
C ASN A 111 -10.41 -10.75 22.26
N ALA A 112 -10.92 -11.95 21.95
CA ALA A 112 -12.33 -12.30 22.19
C ALA A 112 -12.77 -12.09 23.65
N PRO A 113 -12.01 -12.54 24.68
CA PRO A 113 -12.47 -12.35 26.06
C PRO A 113 -12.57 -10.87 26.45
N THR A 114 -11.56 -10.05 26.09
CA THR A 114 -11.55 -8.65 26.46
C THR A 114 -12.58 -7.84 25.68
N MET A 115 -12.84 -8.23 24.43
CA MET A 115 -13.93 -7.63 23.65
C MET A 115 -15.29 -7.93 24.27
N ALA A 116 -15.51 -9.18 24.72
CA ALA A 116 -16.79 -9.56 25.30
C ALA A 116 -17.07 -8.88 26.66
N TRP A 117 -16.02 -8.71 27.48
CA TRP A 117 -16.21 -8.18 28.84
C TRP A 117 -16.02 -6.67 28.92
N LEU A 118 -15.09 -6.10 28.13
CA LEU A 118 -14.65 -4.71 28.28
C LEU A 118 -14.90 -3.87 27.03
N GLY A 119 -15.34 -4.49 25.92
CA GLY A 119 -15.58 -3.79 24.65
C GLY A 119 -14.31 -3.26 24.00
N ARG A 120 -13.13 -3.76 24.41
CA ARG A 120 -11.82 -3.33 23.88
C ARG A 120 -10.94 -4.54 23.59
N PRO A 121 -10.13 -4.49 22.53
CA PRO A 121 -9.18 -5.58 22.29
C PRO A 121 -8.07 -5.59 23.35
N LEU A 122 -7.47 -6.74 23.57
CA LEU A 122 -6.27 -6.86 24.40
C LEU A 122 -5.06 -6.27 23.63
N ILE A 123 -4.94 -6.63 22.36
CA ILE A 123 -3.88 -6.19 21.46
C ILE A 123 -4.51 -5.72 20.14
N GLY A 124 -4.16 -4.53 19.70
CA GLY A 124 -4.65 -4.00 18.43
C GLY A 124 -4.88 -2.50 18.48
N ASP A 125 -4.81 -1.85 17.33
CA ASP A 125 -5.02 -0.42 17.24
C ASP A 125 -6.51 -0.05 17.23
N GLY A 126 -6.82 1.12 17.72
CA GLY A 126 -8.18 1.66 17.65
C GLY A 126 -8.55 2.10 16.25
N ALA A 127 -9.81 1.92 15.87
CA ALA A 127 -10.31 2.36 14.57
C ALA A 127 -10.30 3.89 14.48
N ASN A 128 -10.01 4.42 13.30
CA ASN A 128 -10.07 5.86 13.09
C ASN A 128 -11.51 6.34 13.01
N GLY A 129 -11.76 7.54 13.48
CA GLY A 129 -13.03 8.21 13.30
C GLY A 129 -13.26 8.55 11.82
N VAL A 130 -14.51 8.56 11.40
CA VAL A 130 -14.84 8.83 10.00
C VAL A 130 -14.71 10.33 9.70
N ASP A 131 -13.94 10.67 8.67
CA ASP A 131 -13.74 12.07 8.27
C ASP A 131 -15.04 12.70 7.78
N GLY A 132 -15.18 13.98 8.05
CA GLY A 132 -16.39 14.74 7.69
C GLY A 132 -17.56 14.54 8.64
N THR A 133 -17.37 13.73 9.71
CA THR A 133 -18.45 13.45 10.67
C THR A 133 -18.14 13.93 12.09
N GLY A 134 -16.87 14.30 12.36
CA GLY A 134 -16.43 14.57 13.72
C GLY A 134 -16.40 13.32 14.60
N GLY A 135 -16.34 12.12 13.98
CA GLY A 135 -16.32 10.86 14.72
C GLY A 135 -15.06 10.69 15.55
N ASN A 136 -15.19 10.18 16.78
CA ASN A 136 -14.04 9.93 17.63
C ASN A 136 -13.24 8.73 17.14
N GLY A 137 -11.94 8.76 17.35
CA GLY A 137 -11.10 7.58 17.20
C GLY A 137 -11.36 6.55 18.29
N GLY A 138 -11.28 5.29 17.94
CA GLY A 138 -11.43 4.18 18.88
C GLY A 138 -10.22 4.04 19.79
N ALA A 139 -10.44 3.48 20.97
CA ALA A 139 -9.35 3.20 21.90
C ALA A 139 -8.49 2.04 21.40
N GLY A 140 -7.18 2.13 21.58
CA GLY A 140 -6.26 1.04 21.32
C GLY A 140 -6.39 -0.09 22.35
N GLY A 141 -5.65 -1.17 22.13
CA GLY A 141 -5.70 -2.35 22.99
C GLY A 141 -5.31 -2.08 24.44
N LEU A 142 -5.78 -2.94 25.32
CA LEU A 142 -5.51 -2.79 26.76
C LEU A 142 -4.04 -2.94 27.08
N LEU A 143 -3.34 -3.91 26.49
CA LEU A 143 -1.90 -4.12 26.71
C LEU A 143 -1.06 -3.41 25.66
N TRP A 144 -1.42 -3.54 24.40
CA TRP A 144 -0.62 -3.01 23.30
C TRP A 144 -1.52 -2.55 22.17
N GLY A 145 -1.33 -1.32 21.71
CA GLY A 145 -2.01 -0.77 20.55
C GLY A 145 -2.18 0.73 20.64
N ASN A 146 -2.21 1.35 19.48
CA ASN A 146 -2.34 2.80 19.36
C ASN A 146 -3.82 3.21 19.33
N GLY A 147 -4.14 4.41 19.80
CA GLY A 147 -5.46 4.98 19.64
C GLY A 147 -5.67 5.42 18.18
N GLY A 148 -6.92 5.28 17.70
CA GLY A 148 -7.28 5.75 16.36
C GLY A 148 -7.44 7.26 16.24
N UNK A 149 -7.22 7.93 15.24
CA UNK A 149 -7.34 9.23 15.01
C UNK A 149 -8.70 9.66 15.15
N GLY A 150 -8.97 10.81 15.37
CA GLY A 150 -10.28 11.46 15.30
C GLY A 150 -10.61 11.92 13.90
N GLY A 151 -11.84 11.74 13.46
CA GLY A 151 -12.31 12.18 12.14
C GLY A 151 -12.46 13.69 12.08
N SER A 152 -12.23 14.30 10.92
CA SER A 152 -12.48 15.73 10.73
C SER A 152 -13.98 16.06 10.86
N GLY A 153 -14.30 17.28 11.25
CA GLY A 153 -15.70 17.75 11.33
C GLY A 153 -16.25 18.14 9.97
N ALA A 154 -17.58 18.05 9.80
CA ALA A 154 -18.28 18.66 8.68
C ALA A 154 -18.21 20.18 8.80
N ALA A 155 -18.71 20.92 7.81
CA ALA A 155 -18.65 22.39 7.79
C ALA A 155 -19.18 23.00 9.10
N GLY A 156 -18.31 23.70 9.83
CA GLY A 156 -18.63 24.32 11.12
C GLY A 156 -18.72 23.35 12.30
N GLN A 157 -18.56 22.04 12.07
CA GLN A 157 -18.63 21.01 13.11
C GLN A 157 -17.26 20.73 13.71
N ALA A 158 -17.26 20.36 14.99
CA ALA A 158 -16.03 20.01 15.67
C ALA A 158 -15.43 18.73 15.10
N GLY A 159 -14.09 18.62 15.12
CA GLY A 159 -13.41 17.36 14.84
C GLY A 159 -13.53 16.41 16.01
N GLY A 160 -13.45 15.12 15.72
CA GLY A 160 -13.50 14.06 16.72
C GLY A 160 -12.24 13.97 17.57
N ARG A 161 -12.37 13.44 18.76
CA ARG A 161 -11.22 13.19 19.63
C ARG A 161 -10.39 12.04 19.13
N GLY A 162 -9.08 12.11 19.33
CA GLY A 162 -8.22 10.95 19.13
C GLY A 162 -8.48 9.90 20.19
N GLY A 163 -8.35 8.62 19.82
CA GLY A 163 -8.49 7.51 20.74
C GLY A 163 -7.29 7.39 21.69
N SER A 164 -7.52 6.86 22.88
CA SER A 164 -6.47 6.67 23.89
C SER A 164 -5.84 5.27 23.72
N ALA A 165 -4.55 5.15 24.00
CA ALA A 165 -3.89 3.85 24.13
C ALA A 165 -4.24 3.21 25.48
N GLY A 166 -3.79 1.96 25.70
CA GLY A 166 -3.92 1.30 26.99
C GLY A 166 -2.62 1.38 27.78
N LEU A 167 -1.97 0.22 27.98
CA LEU A 167 -0.73 0.14 28.74
C LEU A 167 0.45 0.70 27.92
N ILE A 168 0.61 0.20 26.68
CA ILE A 168 1.70 0.59 25.77
C ILE A 168 1.10 0.97 24.42
N GLY A 169 1.42 2.20 23.92
CA GLY A 169 0.96 2.67 22.62
C GLY A 169 0.84 4.18 22.57
N THR A 170 0.78 4.73 21.38
CA THR A 170 0.62 6.18 21.19
C THR A 170 -0.85 6.54 20.99
N UNK A 171 -1.26 7.57 21.16
CA UNK A 171 -2.54 8.02 21.09
C UNK A 171 -2.88 8.42 19.78
N GLY A 172 -4.09 8.61 19.59
CA GLY A 172 -4.63 9.12 18.35
C GLY A 172 -4.60 10.64 18.27
N VAL A 173 -4.37 11.15 17.10
CA VAL A 173 -4.41 12.61 16.86
C VAL A 173 -5.88 13.05 16.83
N GLY A 174 -6.20 14.22 17.34
CA GLY A 174 -7.53 14.81 17.23
C GLY A 174 -7.85 15.24 15.81
N GLY A 175 -9.09 15.09 15.38
CA GLY A 175 -9.56 15.48 14.06
C GLY A 175 -9.63 17.01 13.90
N ALA A 176 -9.43 17.48 12.67
CA ALA A 176 -9.56 18.91 12.37
C ALA A 176 -11.02 19.35 12.48
N GLY A 177 -11.25 20.57 13.00
CA GLY A 177 -12.56 21.21 12.94
C GLY A 177 -12.91 21.56 11.50
N GLY A 178 -14.19 21.44 11.15
CA GLY A 178 -14.69 21.71 9.79
C GLY A 178 -14.69 23.20 9.48
N ALA A 179 -14.20 23.57 8.30
CA ALA A 179 -14.26 24.95 7.84
C ALA A 179 -15.70 25.34 7.50
N SER A 180 -16.05 26.64 7.70
CA SER A 180 -17.38 27.15 7.36
C SER A 180 -17.24 28.42 6.54
N ALA A 181 -17.79 28.41 5.33
CA ALA A 181 -17.74 29.54 4.40
C ALA A 181 -18.63 30.69 4.83
N SER A 182 -19.67 30.44 5.63
CA SER A 182 -20.65 31.46 6.00
C SER A 182 -20.81 31.64 7.51
N GLY A 183 -20.29 30.75 8.32
CA GLY A 183 -20.47 30.78 9.78
C GLY A 183 -19.16 30.59 10.53
N ALA A 184 -19.28 30.07 11.73
CA ALA A 184 -18.09 29.79 12.57
C ALA A 184 -17.44 28.49 12.13
N GLY A 185 -16.14 28.44 12.15
CA GLY A 185 -15.35 27.24 11.97
C GLY A 185 -15.47 26.31 13.18
N GLY A 186 -15.41 25.01 12.95
CA GLY A 186 -15.51 24.00 14.01
C GLY A 186 -14.26 23.93 14.86
N VAL A 187 -14.41 23.54 16.12
CA VAL A 187 -13.29 23.34 17.05
C VAL A 187 -12.51 22.08 16.65
N GLY A 188 -11.19 22.10 16.78
CA GLY A 188 -10.36 20.92 16.58
C GLY A 188 -10.56 19.91 17.71
N GLY A 189 -10.55 18.63 17.40
CA GLY A 189 -10.71 17.56 18.39
C GLY A 189 -9.49 17.45 19.29
N GLY A 190 -9.67 17.02 20.53
CA GLY A 190 -8.55 16.77 21.42
C GLY A 190 -7.75 15.54 21.02
N GLY A 191 -6.46 15.51 21.26
CA GLY A 191 -5.62 14.33 21.10
C GLY A 191 -5.94 13.30 22.19
N GLY A 192 -5.73 12.03 21.88
CA GLY A 192 -5.94 10.94 22.82
C GLY A 192 -4.79 10.81 23.81
N ALA A 193 -5.04 10.18 24.94
CA ALA A 193 -4.00 9.91 25.92
C ALA A 193 -3.09 8.78 25.47
N GLY A 194 -1.78 8.95 25.67
CA GLY A 194 -0.78 7.92 25.43
C GLY A 194 -0.87 6.80 26.45
N GLY A 195 -0.06 5.75 26.25
CA GLY A 195 -0.08 4.59 27.12
C GLY A 195 0.27 4.92 28.56
N TRP A 196 -0.41 4.22 29.51
CA TRP A 196 -0.17 4.46 30.93
C TRP A 196 1.27 4.21 31.34
N LEU A 197 1.91 3.14 30.78
CA LEU A 197 3.30 2.82 31.08
C LEU A 197 4.23 3.51 30.07
N PHE A 198 3.95 3.36 28.77
CA PHE A 198 4.86 3.86 27.72
C PHE A 198 4.05 4.27 26.47
N GLY A 199 4.28 5.51 26.03
CA GLY A 199 3.71 5.98 24.78
C GLY A 199 3.40 7.48 24.77
N ALA A 200 3.53 8.10 23.61
CA ALA A 200 3.31 9.56 23.47
C ALA A 200 1.81 9.88 23.43
N GLY A 201 1.44 11.03 23.92
CA GLY A 201 0.11 11.60 23.79
C GLY A 201 -0.15 12.10 22.38
N GLY A 202 -1.41 12.07 21.93
CA GLY A 202 -1.82 12.52 20.61
C GLY A 202 -1.88 14.03 20.47
N GLN A 203 -1.55 14.54 19.28
CA GLN A 203 -1.67 15.98 19.01
C GLN A 203 -3.16 16.38 18.93
N GLY A 204 -3.44 17.61 19.33
CA GLY A 204 -4.78 18.18 19.12
C GLY A 204 -5.00 18.55 17.67
N GLY A 205 -6.24 18.41 17.20
CA GLY A 205 -6.64 18.77 15.83
C GLY A 205 -6.68 20.30 15.64
N THR A 206 -6.46 20.76 14.42
CA THR A 206 -6.55 22.20 14.10
C THR A 206 -8.00 22.67 14.17
N GLY A 207 -8.19 23.94 14.55
CA GLY A 207 -9.49 24.58 14.43
C GLY A 207 -9.85 24.85 12.97
N GLY A 208 -11.13 24.78 12.64
CA GLY A 208 -11.61 25.05 11.29
C GLY A 208 -11.65 26.54 10.98
N ASN A 209 -11.42 26.91 9.74
CA ASN A 209 -11.57 28.30 9.28
C ASN A 209 -13.04 28.68 9.26
N GLY A 210 -13.35 29.94 9.55
CA GLY A 210 -14.73 30.42 9.52
C GLY A 210 -14.86 31.82 8.95
N UNK A 211 -16.01 32.08 8.63
CA UNK A 211 -16.30 33.31 8.20
C UNK A 211 -16.42 34.22 9.27
N THR A 212 -17.22 33.88 10.22
CA THR A 212 -17.54 34.84 11.31
C THR A 212 -16.61 34.64 12.52
N UNK A 213 -16.17 33.44 12.87
CA UNK A 213 -15.30 33.11 13.89
C UNK A 213 -14.55 31.93 13.49
N ALA A 214 -13.41 31.89 13.83
CA ALA A 214 -12.61 30.69 13.55
C ALA A 214 -12.68 29.69 14.72
N GLY A 215 -12.51 28.41 14.40
CA GLY A 215 -12.50 27.35 15.43
C GLY A 215 -11.21 27.37 16.26
N VAL A 216 -11.33 27.02 17.52
CA VAL A 216 -10.18 26.86 18.44
C VAL A 216 -9.49 25.52 18.15
N GLY A 217 -8.16 25.47 18.28
CA GLY A 217 -7.41 24.22 18.17
C GLY A 217 -7.71 23.28 19.34
N GLY A 218 -7.66 21.97 19.08
CA GLY A 218 -7.87 20.98 20.13
C GLY A 218 -6.66 20.87 21.06
N HIS A 219 -6.88 20.43 22.28
CA HIS A 219 -5.80 20.20 23.24
C HIS A 219 -5.02 18.94 22.89
N GLY A 220 -3.72 18.94 23.18
CA GLY A 220 -2.91 17.72 23.10
C GLY A 220 -3.26 16.74 24.22
N GLY A 221 -3.07 15.46 23.97
CA GLY A 221 -3.27 14.43 24.97
C GLY A 221 -2.05 14.27 25.87
N GLY A 222 -2.28 13.92 27.13
CA GLY A 222 -1.21 13.61 28.08
C GLY A 222 -0.72 12.17 27.95
N THR A 223 0.37 11.87 28.63
CA THR A 223 0.90 10.50 28.71
C THR A 223 0.92 10.02 30.15
N GLY A 224 1.33 8.75 30.37
CA GLY A 224 1.42 8.17 31.71
C GLY A 224 2.79 8.34 32.35
N LEU A 225 3.53 7.23 32.56
CA LEU A 225 4.84 7.29 33.21
C LEU A 225 5.94 7.79 32.29
N PHE A 226 6.03 7.24 31.09
CA PHE A 226 7.12 7.53 30.13
C PHE A 226 6.56 7.91 28.77
N GLY A 227 6.98 9.06 28.24
CA GLY A 227 6.62 9.49 26.90
C GLY A 227 6.37 10.98 26.81
N ALA A 228 6.56 11.53 25.62
CA ALA A 228 6.28 12.94 25.34
C ALA A 228 4.79 13.16 25.13
N ASP A 229 4.30 14.32 25.47
CA ASP A 229 2.89 14.66 25.29
C ASP A 229 2.59 15.24 23.93
N GLY A 230 1.32 15.21 23.59
CA GLY A 230 0.84 15.77 22.33
C GLY A 230 0.84 17.30 22.38
N ALA A 231 1.22 17.92 21.26
CA ALA A 231 1.09 19.36 21.11
C ALA A 231 -0.39 19.74 20.94
N GLY A 232 -0.73 20.95 21.33
CA GLY A 232 -2.03 21.55 21.05
C GLY A 232 -2.16 21.87 19.56
N GLY A 233 -3.36 21.76 19.03
CA GLY A 233 -3.67 22.09 17.63
C GLY A 233 -3.71 23.61 17.41
N ALA A 234 -3.39 24.06 16.20
CA ALA A 234 -3.47 25.48 15.85
C ALA A 234 -4.94 25.94 15.75
N GLY A 235 -5.19 27.19 16.05
CA GLY A 235 -6.47 27.83 15.80
C GLY A 235 -6.69 28.10 14.33
N GLY A 236 -7.96 28.17 13.92
CA GLY A 236 -8.35 28.46 12.53
C GLY A 236 -8.27 29.96 12.22
N ILE A 237 -8.43 30.30 10.94
CA ILE A 237 -8.39 31.68 10.42
C ILE A 237 -9.83 32.17 10.23
N SER A 238 -10.10 33.42 10.57
CA SER A 238 -11.40 34.06 10.39
C SER A 238 -11.38 35.07 9.26
N GLY A 239 -12.46 35.15 8.52
CA GLY A 239 -12.64 36.14 7.43
C GLY A 239 -12.99 37.53 7.95
N THR A 240 -13.85 37.65 8.93
CA THR A 240 -14.37 38.93 9.43
C THR A 240 -14.32 39.06 10.94
N GLY A 241 -14.15 37.94 11.66
CA GLY A 241 -14.14 37.92 13.13
C GLY A 241 -12.74 37.67 13.69
N GLY A 242 -12.69 37.16 14.88
CA GLY A 242 -11.44 36.82 15.53
C GLY A 242 -10.94 35.43 15.12
N GLY A 243 -9.61 35.33 14.98
CA GLY A 243 -8.97 34.06 14.75
C GLY A 243 -9.14 33.12 15.94
N GLY A 244 -9.06 31.83 15.71
CA GLY A 244 -9.20 30.82 16.75
C GLY A 244 -7.98 30.75 17.66
N GLY A 245 -8.18 30.54 18.96
CA GLY A 245 -7.09 30.27 19.86
C GLY A 245 -6.43 28.93 19.59
N GLY A 246 -5.15 28.80 19.86
CA GLY A 246 -4.45 27.53 19.84
C GLY A 246 -4.84 26.65 21.03
N GLY A 247 -4.78 25.35 20.86
CA GLY A 247 -5.04 24.40 21.95
C GLY A 247 -3.86 24.29 22.91
N HIS A 248 -4.11 23.89 24.14
CA HIS A 248 -3.03 23.62 25.09
C HIS A 248 -2.31 22.34 24.77
N GLY A 249 -1.00 22.28 25.06
CA GLY A 249 -0.27 21.02 25.03
C GLY A 249 -0.68 20.10 26.19
N GLY A 250 -0.38 18.84 26.09
CA GLY A 250 -0.63 17.86 27.14
C GLY A 250 0.40 17.96 28.27
N ASN A 251 0.12 17.21 29.34
CA ASN A 251 1.06 17.17 30.51
C ASN A 251 2.08 16.05 30.32
N GLY A 252 3.36 16.34 30.53
CA GLY A 252 4.48 15.40 30.37
C GLY A 252 4.38 14.18 31.28
N GLY A 253 5.15 13.15 30.94
CA GLY A 253 5.19 11.90 31.70
C GLY A 253 5.63 12.11 33.14
N TRP A 254 5.08 11.32 34.07
CA TRP A 254 5.35 11.47 35.50
C TRP A 254 6.81 11.20 35.87
N VAL A 255 7.45 10.29 35.12
CA VAL A 255 8.84 9.89 35.37
C VAL A 255 9.78 10.54 34.38
N ASP A 256 9.43 10.48 33.09
CA ASP A 256 10.25 11.04 32.02
C ASP A 256 9.39 11.36 30.80
N GLY A 257 9.52 12.59 30.32
CA GLY A 257 8.80 13.02 29.13
C GLY A 257 8.53 14.53 29.16
N ASP A 258 8.70 15.16 28.00
CA ASP A 258 8.47 16.61 27.87
C ASP A 258 6.97 16.90 27.72
N GLY A 259 6.52 17.99 28.33
CA GLY A 259 5.17 18.49 28.11
C GLY A 259 4.98 18.97 26.67
N GLY A 260 3.76 18.86 26.17
CA GLY A 260 3.45 19.26 24.80
C GLY A 260 3.42 20.78 24.62
N ALA A 261 3.88 21.27 23.46
CA ALA A 261 3.80 22.67 23.12
C ALA A 261 2.34 23.11 22.93
N GLY A 262 2.00 24.33 23.29
CA GLY A 262 0.72 24.93 22.96
C GLY A 262 0.62 25.19 21.44
N GLY A 263 -0.58 25.15 20.90
CA GLY A 263 -0.84 25.43 19.48
C GLY A 263 -0.77 26.95 19.19
N ALA A 264 -0.42 27.29 17.95
CA ALA A 264 -0.45 28.65 17.47
C ALA A 264 -1.90 29.18 17.38
N GLY A 265 -2.10 30.46 17.72
CA GLY A 265 -3.37 31.10 17.45
C GLY A 265 -3.55 31.40 15.95
N GLY A 266 -4.79 31.40 15.50
CA GLY A 266 -5.12 31.80 14.14
C GLY A 266 -5.26 33.30 13.99
N THR A 267 -5.31 33.78 12.77
CA THR A 267 -5.47 35.21 12.42
C THR A 267 -6.85 35.52 11.90
#